data_3b2016f3d716c90c549d452bab341a78
#
_entry.id   3b2016f3d716c90c549d452bab341a78
#
_cell.length_a   1.000
_cell.length_b   1.000
_cell.length_c   1.000
_cell.angle_alpha   90.00
_cell.angle_beta   90.00
_cell.angle_gamma   90.00
#
_symmetry.space_group_name_H-M   'P 1'
#
loop_
_entity.id
_entity.type
_entity.pdbx_description
1 polymer ?
#
loop_
_entity_poly.entity_id
_entity_poly.type
_entity_poly.pdbx_seq_one_letter_code
_entity_poly.pdbx_strand_id
1 'polypeptide(L)'
;MSHVAAQPVVRNARWRAGRVVTIAIATMATGLAWLLGRLAHVDYIVDTPIGTRKITLALTIVATVAAGIAGWLVIALLERYTSNPRGVWIALTLVVLVLSIVPVFRTPAQLDTQLMLAALHCVAAAVLIPALPQRHTTATGRR
;
A
#
# COMPACT_ATOMS: atom_id res chain seq x y z
N MET A 1 -30.06 36.86 -3.44
CA MET A 1 -29.78 36.40 -2.10
C MET A 1 -29.25 34.95 -2.21
N SER A 2 -28.08 34.79 -2.37
CA SER A 2 -26.95 34.18 -1.66
C SER A 2 -27.18 32.72 -1.27
N HIS A 3 -26.90 31.77 -2.16
CA HIS A 3 -26.62 30.38 -1.84
C HIS A 3 -25.17 30.10 -2.20
N VAL A 4 -24.26 30.56 -1.34
CA VAL A 4 -22.83 30.22 -1.44
C VAL A 4 -22.39 29.69 -0.07
N ALA A 5 -21.63 28.58 -0.13
CA ALA A 5 -20.74 28.08 0.91
C ALA A 5 -21.19 26.87 1.73
N ALA A 6 -21.46 25.73 1.07
CA ALA A 6 -21.39 24.42 1.76
C ALA A 6 -20.49 23.38 1.05
N GLN A 7 -19.65 23.79 0.11
CA GLN A 7 -18.91 22.86 -0.79
C GLN A 7 -17.54 22.34 -0.31
N PRO A 8 -16.74 23.00 0.53
CA PRO A 8 -15.37 22.51 0.82
C PRO A 8 -15.30 21.33 1.78
N VAL A 9 -16.21 21.25 2.75
CA VAL A 9 -16.15 20.21 3.81
C VAL A 9 -16.49 18.82 3.28
N VAL A 10 -17.51 18.72 2.43
CA VAL A 10 -17.96 17.44 1.85
C VAL A 10 -16.91 16.85 0.91
N ARG A 11 -16.19 17.69 0.17
CA ARG A 11 -15.14 17.27 -0.75
C ARG A 11 -13.96 16.61 0.00
N ASN A 12 -13.52 17.20 1.09
CA ASN A 12 -12.41 16.67 1.89
C ASN A 12 -12.74 15.32 2.55
N ALA A 13 -13.98 15.10 2.97
CA ALA A 13 -14.41 13.83 3.55
C ALA A 13 -14.40 12.68 2.52
N ARG A 14 -14.82 12.92 1.28
CA ARG A 14 -14.83 11.90 0.20
C ARG A 14 -13.43 11.47 -0.21
N TRP A 15 -12.46 12.38 -0.19
CA TRP A 15 -11.05 12.07 -0.53
C TRP A 15 -10.37 11.22 0.54
N ARG A 16 -10.62 11.52 1.81
CA ARG A 16 -10.13 10.71 2.93
C ARG A 16 -10.75 9.31 2.91
N ALA A 17 -12.04 9.22 2.66
CA ALA A 17 -12.74 7.93 2.55
C ALA A 17 -12.15 7.05 1.44
N GLY A 18 -11.83 7.60 0.27
CA GLY A 18 -11.23 6.85 -0.82
C GLY A 18 -9.88 6.23 -0.44
N ARG A 19 -9.01 6.97 0.26
CA ARG A 19 -7.70 6.46 0.71
C ARG A 19 -7.82 5.38 1.78
N VAL A 20 -8.77 5.53 2.71
CA VAL A 20 -9.07 4.51 3.72
C VAL A 20 -9.56 3.22 3.06
N VAL A 21 -10.46 3.33 2.09
CA VAL A 21 -10.95 2.17 1.31
C VAL A 21 -9.81 1.49 0.56
N THR A 22 -8.90 2.26 -0.04
CA THR A 22 -7.71 1.69 -0.71
C THR A 22 -6.85 0.88 0.25
N ILE A 23 -6.57 1.40 1.45
CA ILE A 23 -5.79 0.69 2.47
C ILE A 23 -6.54 -0.57 2.93
N ALA A 24 -7.85 -0.51 3.12
CA ALA A 24 -8.67 -1.67 3.48
C ALA A 24 -8.60 -2.76 2.40
N ILE A 25 -8.74 -2.40 1.12
CA ILE A 25 -8.63 -3.34 0.00
C ILE A 25 -7.23 -3.96 -0.05
N ALA A 26 -6.16 -3.17 0.11
CA ALA A 26 -4.80 -3.70 0.15
C ALA A 26 -4.61 -4.69 1.30
N THR A 27 -5.13 -4.36 2.48
CA THR A 27 -5.06 -5.22 3.66
C THR A 27 -5.83 -6.53 3.46
N MET A 28 -7.01 -6.48 2.86
CA MET A 28 -7.78 -7.67 2.53
C MET A 28 -7.06 -8.53 1.49
N ALA A 29 -6.53 -7.92 0.43
CA ALA A 29 -5.81 -8.65 -0.63
C ALA A 29 -4.56 -9.34 -0.09
N THR A 30 -3.75 -8.66 0.74
CA THR A 30 -2.56 -9.27 1.37
C THR A 30 -2.93 -10.33 2.40
N GLY A 31 -4.01 -10.14 3.17
CA GLY A 31 -4.53 -11.14 4.08
C GLY A 31 -4.98 -12.41 3.37
N LEU A 32 -5.70 -12.28 2.26
CA LEU A 32 -6.11 -13.41 1.41
C LEU A 32 -4.90 -14.12 0.79
N ALA A 33 -3.92 -13.37 0.27
CA ALA A 33 -2.69 -13.95 -0.27
C ALA A 33 -1.92 -14.72 0.80
N TRP A 34 -1.83 -14.21 2.03
CA TRP A 34 -1.23 -14.92 3.16
C TRP A 34 -1.98 -16.23 3.48
N LEU A 35 -3.32 -16.19 3.49
CA LEU A 35 -4.15 -17.39 3.72
C LEU A 35 -3.95 -18.44 2.62
N LEU A 36 -3.87 -18.02 1.35
CA LEU A 36 -3.58 -18.94 0.24
C LEU A 36 -2.22 -19.61 0.42
N GLY A 37 -1.19 -18.89 0.84
CA GLY A 37 0.10 -19.50 1.16
C GLY A 37 0.02 -20.49 2.32
N ARG A 38 -0.78 -20.20 3.33
CA ARG A 38 -1.03 -21.18 4.43
C ARG A 38 -1.73 -22.43 3.95
N LEU A 39 -2.68 -22.32 3.04
CA LEU A 39 -3.35 -23.46 2.42
C LEU A 39 -2.38 -24.26 1.53
N ALA A 40 -1.38 -23.61 0.93
CA ALA A 40 -0.29 -24.25 0.20
C ALA A 40 0.83 -24.78 1.12
N HIS A 41 0.60 -24.86 2.45
CA HIS A 41 1.52 -25.38 3.47
C HIS A 41 2.81 -24.56 3.66
N VAL A 42 2.82 -23.29 3.27
CA VAL A 42 3.94 -22.36 3.53
C VAL A 42 3.99 -22.03 5.03
N ASP A 43 5.13 -22.27 5.69
CA ASP A 43 5.27 -22.09 7.13
C ASP A 43 5.51 -20.64 7.57
N TYR A 44 5.95 -19.78 6.65
CA TYR A 44 6.28 -18.37 6.92
C TYR A 44 7.29 -18.18 8.06
N ILE A 45 8.28 -19.04 8.10
CA ILE A 45 9.39 -18.97 9.08
C ILE A 45 10.58 -18.29 8.42
N VAL A 46 11.12 -17.28 9.08
CA VAL A 46 12.31 -16.54 8.63
C VAL A 46 13.32 -16.46 9.78
N ASP A 47 14.60 -16.67 9.46
CA ASP A 47 15.68 -16.56 10.42
C ASP A 47 16.26 -15.13 10.35
N THR A 48 16.17 -14.42 11.46
CA THR A 48 16.70 -13.06 11.59
C THR A 48 17.92 -13.07 12.51
N PRO A 49 18.79 -12.03 12.49
CA PRO A 49 19.95 -11.94 13.41
C PRO A 49 19.60 -12.00 14.89
N ILE A 50 18.33 -11.76 15.24
CA ILE A 50 17.81 -11.77 16.61
C ILE A 50 16.97 -13.03 16.92
N GLY A 51 16.96 -14.03 16.01
CA GLY A 51 16.27 -15.30 16.17
C GLY A 51 15.25 -15.59 15.08
N THR A 52 14.72 -16.80 15.12
CA THR A 52 13.70 -17.29 14.19
C THR A 52 12.36 -16.60 14.46
N ARG A 53 11.74 -16.06 13.41
CA ARG A 53 10.43 -15.42 13.49
C ARG A 53 9.42 -16.05 12.54
N LYS A 54 8.20 -16.20 13.04
CA LYS A 54 7.05 -16.62 12.24
C LYS A 54 6.26 -15.39 11.82
N ILE A 55 6.05 -15.21 10.50
CA ILE A 55 5.22 -14.14 9.96
C ILE A 55 3.76 -14.54 10.06
N THR A 56 3.06 -13.93 10.99
CA THR A 56 1.64 -14.20 11.25
C THR A 56 0.73 -13.33 10.39
N LEU A 57 -0.54 -13.74 10.23
CA LEU A 57 -1.56 -12.91 9.58
C LEU A 57 -1.68 -11.52 10.24
N ALA A 58 -1.65 -11.47 11.57
CA ALA A 58 -1.73 -10.20 12.30
C ALA A 58 -0.55 -9.27 11.94
N LEU A 59 0.67 -9.80 11.85
CA LEU A 59 1.83 -9.03 11.44
C LEU A 59 1.70 -8.53 10.00
N THR A 60 1.19 -9.37 9.08
CA THR A 60 0.93 -8.99 7.68
C THR A 60 -0.10 -7.85 7.60
N ILE A 61 -1.19 -7.94 8.35
CA ILE A 61 -2.22 -6.89 8.42
C ILE A 61 -1.63 -5.58 8.95
N VAL A 62 -0.94 -5.63 10.09
CA VAL A 62 -0.34 -4.44 10.72
C VAL A 62 0.68 -3.79 9.78
N ALA A 63 1.55 -4.58 9.15
CA ALA A 63 2.55 -4.08 8.21
C ALA A 63 1.89 -3.43 6.99
N THR A 64 0.84 -4.03 6.42
CA THR A 64 0.13 -3.47 5.26
C THR A 64 -0.59 -2.17 5.61
N VAL A 65 -1.26 -2.11 6.76
CA VAL A 65 -1.91 -0.88 7.23
C VAL A 65 -0.89 0.22 7.48
N ALA A 66 0.22 -0.09 8.15
CA ALA A 66 1.30 0.87 8.41
C ALA A 66 1.90 1.40 7.10
N ALA A 67 2.19 0.51 6.13
CA ALA A 67 2.66 0.90 4.81
C ALA A 67 1.64 1.77 4.06
N GLY A 68 0.35 1.45 4.15
CA GLY A 68 -0.73 2.25 3.56
C GLY A 68 -0.84 3.65 4.16
N ILE A 69 -0.73 3.76 5.49
CA ILE A 69 -0.73 5.06 6.18
C ILE A 69 0.52 5.87 5.81
N ALA A 70 1.70 5.25 5.83
CA ALA A 70 2.94 5.90 5.42
C ALA A 70 2.85 6.38 3.96
N GLY A 71 2.35 5.54 3.05
CA GLY A 71 2.09 5.91 1.66
C GLY A 71 1.12 7.08 1.53
N TRP A 72 0.04 7.10 2.32
CA TRP A 72 -0.88 8.24 2.35
C TRP A 72 -0.19 9.54 2.77
N LEU A 73 0.64 9.50 3.81
CA LEU A 73 1.39 10.68 4.26
C LEU A 73 2.36 11.17 3.18
N VAL A 74 3.09 10.26 2.54
CA VAL A 74 4.04 10.58 1.47
C VAL A 74 3.32 11.21 0.29
N ILE A 75 2.23 10.63 -0.22
CA ILE A 75 1.50 11.21 -1.35
C ILE A 75 0.89 12.59 -0.98
N ALA A 76 0.43 12.77 0.25
CA ALA A 76 -0.08 14.06 0.71
C ALA A 76 1.02 15.14 0.74
N LEU A 77 2.25 14.77 1.10
CA LEU A 77 3.41 15.65 1.02
C LEU A 77 3.77 15.96 -0.43
N LEU A 78 3.81 14.95 -1.30
CA LEU A 78 4.11 15.12 -2.72
C LEU A 78 3.08 16.04 -3.41
N GLU A 79 1.79 15.90 -3.09
CA GLU A 79 0.72 16.77 -3.58
C GLU A 79 0.90 18.24 -3.18
N ARG A 80 1.59 18.48 -2.05
CA ARG A 80 1.85 19.83 -1.53
C ARG A 80 3.11 20.48 -2.11
N TYR A 81 4.16 19.68 -2.37
CA TYR A 81 5.50 20.20 -2.68
C TYR A 81 5.96 19.92 -4.11
N THR A 82 5.20 19.19 -4.92
CA THR A 82 5.63 18.71 -6.25
C THR A 82 4.58 19.02 -7.30
N SER A 83 5.02 19.48 -8.48
CA SER A 83 4.15 19.73 -9.64
C SER A 83 3.66 18.45 -10.33
N ASN A 84 4.39 17.33 -10.16
CA ASN A 84 4.01 16.01 -10.69
C ASN A 84 3.99 14.95 -9.57
N PRO A 85 3.06 15.02 -8.60
CA PRO A 85 3.03 14.13 -7.45
C PRO A 85 2.83 12.66 -7.83
N ARG A 86 2.07 12.40 -8.90
CA ARG A 86 1.80 11.03 -9.35
C ARG A 86 3.04 10.35 -9.95
N GLY A 87 3.79 11.04 -10.78
CA GLY A 87 5.02 10.50 -11.38
C GLY A 87 6.08 10.20 -10.32
N VAL A 88 6.29 11.15 -9.41
CA VAL A 88 7.22 10.99 -8.28
C VAL A 88 6.76 9.86 -7.35
N TRP A 89 5.47 9.76 -7.07
CA TRP A 89 4.89 8.67 -6.27
C TRP A 89 5.18 7.30 -6.88
N ILE A 90 4.90 7.10 -8.17
CA ILE A 90 5.13 5.82 -8.84
C ILE A 90 6.62 5.46 -8.80
N ALA A 91 7.52 6.39 -9.12
CA ALA A 91 8.96 6.16 -9.09
C ALA A 91 9.44 5.78 -7.68
N LEU A 92 9.02 6.54 -6.66
CA LEU A 92 9.40 6.30 -5.27
C LEU A 92 8.90 4.93 -4.78
N THR A 93 7.65 4.59 -5.06
CA THR A 93 7.06 3.33 -4.59
C THR A 93 7.65 2.11 -5.31
N LEU A 94 8.04 2.23 -6.57
CA LEU A 94 8.76 1.17 -7.27
C LEU A 94 10.15 0.96 -6.66
N VAL A 95 10.87 2.02 -6.32
CA VAL A 95 12.16 1.92 -5.62
C VAL A 95 11.97 1.25 -4.24
N VAL A 96 10.98 1.68 -3.48
CA VAL A 96 10.67 1.09 -2.17
C VAL A 96 10.28 -0.38 -2.30
N LEU A 97 9.51 -0.76 -3.33
CA LEU A 97 9.15 -2.15 -3.60
C LEU A 97 10.40 -3.01 -3.85
N VAL A 98 11.30 -2.56 -4.72
CA VAL A 98 12.55 -3.27 -5.00
C VAL A 98 13.39 -3.40 -3.72
N LEU A 99 13.56 -2.31 -2.97
CA LEU A 99 14.31 -2.31 -1.71
C LEU A 99 13.68 -3.21 -0.65
N SER A 100 12.35 -3.38 -0.64
CA SER A 100 11.67 -4.27 0.31
C SER A 100 11.74 -5.74 -0.08
N ILE A 101 11.87 -6.05 -1.37
CA ILE A 101 12.03 -7.42 -1.86
C ILE A 101 13.48 -7.93 -1.65
N VAL A 102 14.49 -7.08 -1.78
CA VAL A 102 15.90 -7.47 -1.61
C VAL A 102 16.17 -8.19 -0.29
N PRO A 103 15.76 -7.69 0.90
CA PRO A 103 15.97 -8.39 2.14
C PRO A 103 15.22 -9.71 2.25
N VAL A 104 14.07 -9.87 1.58
CA VAL A 104 13.32 -11.14 1.55
C VAL A 104 14.19 -12.27 1.01
N PHE A 105 14.92 -12.03 -0.09
CA PHE A 105 15.81 -13.04 -0.69
C PHE A 105 17.18 -13.16 -0.01
N ARG A 106 17.55 -12.19 0.84
CA ARG A 106 18.79 -12.24 1.64
C ARG A 106 18.61 -12.90 3.00
N THR A 107 17.38 -12.95 3.50
CA THR A 107 17.08 -13.57 4.80
C THR A 107 16.99 -15.09 4.62
N PRO A 108 17.71 -15.90 5.43
CA PRO A 108 17.58 -17.35 5.38
C PRO A 108 16.14 -17.78 5.67
N ALA A 109 15.51 -18.39 4.68
CA ALA A 109 14.19 -18.96 4.75
C ALA A 109 14.02 -19.97 3.62
N GLN A 110 13.01 -20.83 3.70
CA GLN A 110 12.65 -21.71 2.60
C GLN A 110 12.21 -20.91 1.37
N LEU A 111 12.48 -21.43 0.17
CA LEU A 111 12.21 -20.72 -1.09
C LEU A 111 10.73 -20.37 -1.25
N ASP A 112 9.83 -21.28 -0.86
CA ASP A 112 8.37 -21.05 -0.87
C ASP A 112 7.98 -19.87 0.02
N THR A 113 8.55 -19.77 1.22
CA THR A 113 8.38 -18.64 2.12
C THR A 113 8.90 -17.32 1.51
N GLN A 114 10.07 -17.33 0.90
CA GLN A 114 10.64 -16.15 0.24
C GLN A 114 9.77 -15.69 -0.94
N LEU A 115 9.35 -16.62 -1.79
CA LEU A 115 8.47 -16.32 -2.93
C LEU A 115 7.12 -15.76 -2.48
N MET A 116 6.54 -16.34 -1.43
CA MET A 116 5.25 -15.87 -0.92
C MET A 116 5.37 -14.51 -0.24
N LEU A 117 6.43 -14.23 0.50
CA LEU A 117 6.68 -12.91 1.05
C LEU A 117 6.89 -11.86 -0.05
N ALA A 118 7.62 -12.19 -1.11
CA ALA A 118 7.77 -11.30 -2.27
C ALA A 118 6.40 -11.07 -2.95
N ALA A 119 5.57 -12.12 -3.10
CA ALA A 119 4.22 -11.99 -3.64
C ALA A 119 3.34 -11.06 -2.78
N LEU A 120 3.42 -11.13 -1.45
CA LEU A 120 2.69 -10.22 -0.55
C LEU A 120 3.09 -8.75 -0.78
N HIS A 121 4.39 -8.46 -0.98
CA HIS A 121 4.86 -7.12 -1.31
C HIS A 121 4.32 -6.64 -2.67
N CYS A 122 4.33 -7.52 -3.69
CA CYS A 122 3.77 -7.22 -5.00
C CYS A 122 2.26 -6.98 -4.95
N VAL A 123 1.49 -7.78 -4.19
CA VAL A 123 0.04 -7.60 -4.02
C VAL A 123 -0.26 -6.27 -3.35
N ALA A 124 0.44 -5.92 -2.26
CA ALA A 124 0.28 -4.63 -1.60
C ALA A 124 0.58 -3.47 -2.57
N ALA A 125 1.70 -3.56 -3.30
CA ALA A 125 2.11 -2.55 -4.27
C ALA A 125 1.11 -2.40 -5.43
N ALA A 126 0.60 -3.51 -5.97
CA ALA A 126 -0.37 -3.52 -7.06
C ALA A 126 -1.67 -2.79 -6.71
N VAL A 127 -2.06 -2.78 -5.44
CA VAL A 127 -3.24 -2.04 -4.96
C VAL A 127 -2.87 -0.60 -4.61
N LEU A 128 -1.81 -0.38 -3.83
CA LEU A 128 -1.48 0.94 -3.27
C LEU A 128 -0.94 1.91 -4.32
N ILE A 129 -0.12 1.45 -5.28
CA ILE A 129 0.52 2.32 -6.28
C ILE A 129 -0.50 3.04 -7.17
N PRO A 130 -1.48 2.35 -7.81
CA PRO A 130 -2.43 3.02 -8.69
C PRO A 130 -3.56 3.75 -7.96
N ALA A 131 -3.92 3.32 -6.75
CA ALA A 131 -5.15 3.76 -6.09
C ALA A 131 -4.93 4.92 -5.10
N LEU A 132 -3.73 5.09 -4.52
CA LEU A 132 -3.47 6.18 -3.58
C LEU A 132 -3.42 7.57 -4.23
N PRO A 133 -2.79 7.78 -5.42
CA PRO A 133 -2.88 9.07 -6.12
C PRO A 133 -4.25 9.22 -6.76
N GLN A 134 -5.15 9.92 -6.10
CA GLN A 134 -6.50 10.14 -6.62
C GLN A 134 -6.47 11.13 -7.81
N ARG A 135 -7.17 10.81 -8.88
CA ARG A 135 -7.29 11.67 -10.04
C ARG A 135 -8.10 12.91 -9.66
N HIS A 136 -7.52 14.09 -9.81
CA HIS A 136 -8.32 15.30 -9.98
C HIS A 136 -9.05 15.18 -11.31
N THR A 137 -10.30 14.78 -11.29
CA THR A 137 -11.18 14.95 -12.44
C THR A 137 -11.44 16.44 -12.56
N THR A 138 -10.61 17.15 -13.30
CA THR A 138 -10.98 18.44 -13.85
C THR A 138 -12.17 18.17 -14.75
N ALA A 139 -13.35 18.48 -14.26
CA ALA A 139 -14.53 18.58 -15.09
C ALA A 139 -14.24 19.73 -16.08
N THR A 140 -13.68 19.37 -17.24
CA THR A 140 -13.60 20.27 -18.38
C THR A 140 -15.05 20.52 -18.81
N GLY A 141 -15.58 21.64 -18.37
CA GLY A 141 -16.86 22.13 -18.84
C GLY A 141 -16.78 22.28 -20.37
N ARG A 142 -17.47 21.40 -21.08
CA ARG A 142 -17.83 21.65 -22.48
C ARG A 142 -18.69 22.88 -22.48
N ARG A 143 -18.19 23.96 -23.04
CA ARG A 143 -18.97 25.02 -23.63
C ARG A 143 -19.30 24.63 -25.06
#